data_abba9de057fd74d4d82e71c0814ac421
#
_entry.id   abba9de057fd74d4d82e71c0814ac421
#
_cell.length_a   1.000
_cell.length_b   1.000
_cell.length_c   1.000
_cell.angle_alpha   90.00
_cell.angle_beta   90.00
_cell.angle_gamma   90.00
#
_symmetry.space_group_name_H-M   'P 1'
#
loop_
_entity.id
_entity.type
_entity.pdbx_description
1 polymer ?
#
loop_
_entity_poly.entity_id
_entity_poly.type
_entity_poly.pdbx_seq_one_letter_code
_entity_poly.pdbx_strand_id
1 'polypeptide(L)'
;MPELIAFYEDHAAHRDTFEILAIHDDAVKSFRDLDTKLAPIRKEKWQGKDLPFPILLDGKKKTHTLYGIRSWPTAVLIDPEGKLVDEAHISMLEEKLPALSAEKKWARHRDMEKNVFWSFEPKEYTLNKFAETMKRWTKCDIGIDAEAVKASGLSADEPLPGVLIGSSITLRSIDELLLGPHGLGLAPASDGTSLLITKRINATGSLSYFQKLHAEELNRRLDGMQDEGDKAKPLELKDRALLEAIKLVGREYDLPVALEAKAMHTGRIDGEAKVSGRIDPGALRKSLKKLLEPVGLTIEVRDEAVVVVTK
;
A
#
# COMPACT_ATOMS: atom_id res chain seq x y z
N MET A 1 -0.79 -15.21 1.56
CA MET A 1 0.44 -15.86 2.10
C MET A 1 1.39 -14.87 2.78
N PRO A 2 1.80 -13.71 2.22
CA PRO A 2 2.62 -12.73 2.95
C PRO A 2 2.04 -12.30 4.29
N GLU A 3 0.73 -12.08 4.37
CA GLU A 3 0.04 -11.74 5.63
C GLU A 3 0.18 -12.84 6.69
N LEU A 4 0.11 -14.11 6.27
CA LEU A 4 0.24 -15.25 7.17
C LEU A 4 1.67 -15.39 7.69
N ILE A 5 2.67 -15.12 6.84
CA ILE A 5 4.09 -15.08 7.25
C ILE A 5 4.30 -13.97 8.26
N ALA A 6 3.83 -12.76 7.97
CA ALA A 6 3.93 -11.62 8.88
C ALA A 6 3.23 -11.89 10.21
N PHE A 7 2.00 -12.43 10.17
CA PHE A 7 1.25 -12.82 11.37
C PHE A 7 2.06 -13.79 12.24
N TYR A 8 2.63 -14.83 11.63
CA TYR A 8 3.40 -15.84 12.35
C TYR A 8 4.70 -15.28 12.96
N GLU A 9 5.39 -14.38 12.26
CA GLU A 9 6.58 -13.68 12.75
C GLU A 9 6.23 -12.71 13.91
N ASP A 10 5.15 -11.94 13.76
CA ASP A 10 4.70 -10.95 14.75
C ASP A 10 4.31 -11.57 16.10
N HIS A 11 3.73 -12.77 16.06
CA HIS A 11 3.31 -13.52 17.25
C HIS A 11 4.34 -14.56 17.72
N ALA A 12 5.62 -14.37 17.38
CA ALA A 12 6.69 -15.30 17.76
C ALA A 12 6.78 -15.57 19.28
N ALA A 13 6.42 -14.59 20.12
CA ALA A 13 6.39 -14.73 21.57
C ALA A 13 5.23 -15.61 22.10
N HIS A 14 4.29 -15.99 21.23
CA HIS A 14 3.08 -16.75 21.59
C HIS A 14 2.99 -18.09 20.85
N ARG A 15 4.13 -18.58 20.31
CA ARG A 15 4.21 -19.83 19.54
C ARG A 15 3.90 -21.09 20.35
N ASP A 16 3.95 -20.99 21.64
CA ASP A 16 3.52 -22.04 22.56
C ASP A 16 2.00 -22.23 22.64
N THR A 17 1.24 -21.24 22.12
CA THR A 17 -0.23 -21.25 22.17
C THR A 17 -0.89 -21.58 20.83
N PHE A 18 -0.18 -21.50 19.73
CA PHE A 18 -0.69 -21.83 18.40
C PHE A 18 0.40 -22.30 17.45
N GLU A 19 -0.01 -23.02 16.40
CA GLU A 19 0.85 -23.38 15.27
C GLU A 19 0.10 -23.21 13.94
N ILE A 20 0.85 -22.85 12.90
CA ILE A 20 0.36 -22.81 11.54
C ILE A 20 0.98 -23.97 10.78
N LEU A 21 0.16 -24.80 10.16
CA LEU A 21 0.60 -25.90 9.33
C LEU A 21 0.18 -25.64 7.89
N ALA A 22 1.14 -25.51 6.98
CA ALA A 22 0.84 -25.47 5.55
C ALA A 22 0.75 -26.91 5.00
N ILE A 23 -0.37 -27.27 4.39
CA ILE A 23 -0.57 -28.61 3.83
C ILE A 23 -0.62 -28.49 2.31
N HIS A 24 0.34 -29.10 1.62
CA HIS A 24 0.38 -29.17 0.17
C HIS A 24 -0.27 -30.46 -0.30
N ASP A 25 -1.02 -30.36 -1.39
CA ASP A 25 -1.72 -31.49 -2.00
C ASP A 25 -0.79 -32.47 -2.75
N ASP A 26 -1.40 -33.40 -3.49
CA ASP A 26 -0.72 -34.42 -4.28
C ASP A 26 -0.06 -33.89 -5.58
N ALA A 27 -0.11 -32.57 -5.85
CA ALA A 27 0.55 -31.96 -7.01
C ALA A 27 2.07 -32.01 -6.93
N VAL A 28 2.63 -32.32 -5.75
CA VAL A 28 4.05 -32.59 -5.54
C VAL A 28 4.23 -33.93 -4.82
N LYS A 29 5.28 -34.66 -5.19
CA LYS A 29 5.55 -35.98 -4.64
C LYS A 29 6.62 -35.99 -3.55
N SER A 30 7.39 -34.92 -3.46
CA SER A 30 8.49 -34.77 -2.51
C SER A 30 8.71 -33.33 -2.11
N PHE A 31 9.39 -33.10 -1.00
CA PHE A 31 9.85 -31.74 -0.60
C PHE A 31 10.79 -31.13 -1.64
N ARG A 32 11.59 -31.92 -2.33
CA ARG A 32 12.46 -31.45 -3.41
C ARG A 32 11.65 -30.87 -4.59
N ASP A 33 10.55 -31.53 -4.96
CA ASP A 33 9.66 -31.04 -6.01
C ASP A 33 8.96 -29.76 -5.56
N LEU A 34 8.56 -29.72 -4.28
CA LEU A 34 7.97 -28.53 -3.67
C LEU A 34 8.94 -27.36 -3.71
N ASP A 35 10.19 -27.55 -3.28
CA ASP A 35 11.21 -26.50 -3.31
C ASP A 35 11.43 -25.93 -4.71
N THR A 36 11.46 -26.80 -5.72
CA THR A 36 11.57 -26.38 -7.11
C THR A 36 10.40 -25.50 -7.56
N LYS A 37 9.18 -25.86 -7.16
CA LYS A 37 7.97 -25.09 -7.48
C LYS A 37 7.89 -23.77 -6.70
N LEU A 38 8.32 -23.77 -5.45
CA LEU A 38 8.28 -22.58 -4.60
C LEU A 38 9.40 -21.57 -4.87
N ALA A 39 10.52 -21.99 -5.48
CA ALA A 39 11.67 -21.12 -5.72
C ALA A 39 11.31 -19.80 -6.44
N PRO A 40 10.55 -19.79 -7.56
CA PRO A 40 10.13 -18.55 -8.19
C PRO A 40 9.18 -17.74 -7.30
N ILE A 41 8.25 -18.39 -6.60
CA ILE A 41 7.29 -17.73 -5.71
C ILE A 41 8.01 -17.07 -4.52
N ARG A 42 8.99 -17.75 -3.93
CA ARG A 42 9.84 -17.18 -2.86
C ARG A 42 10.52 -15.91 -3.34
N LYS A 43 11.13 -15.96 -4.53
CA LYS A 43 11.85 -14.83 -5.10
C LYS A 43 10.91 -13.65 -5.41
N GLU A 44 9.79 -13.92 -6.06
CA GLU A 44 8.91 -12.89 -6.60
C GLU A 44 7.90 -12.34 -5.58
N LYS A 45 7.40 -13.21 -4.67
CA LYS A 45 6.28 -12.86 -3.79
C LYS A 45 6.61 -12.87 -2.30
N TRP A 46 7.65 -13.62 -1.88
CA TRP A 46 8.00 -13.75 -0.47
C TRP A 46 9.35 -13.13 -0.12
N GLN A 47 9.86 -12.23 -0.98
CA GLN A 47 11.11 -11.48 -0.76
C GLN A 47 12.34 -12.39 -0.50
N GLY A 48 12.35 -13.59 -1.09
CA GLY A 48 13.39 -14.58 -0.87
C GLY A 48 13.28 -15.38 0.42
N LYS A 49 12.26 -15.12 1.24
CA LYS A 49 12.05 -15.83 2.52
C LYS A 49 11.44 -17.22 2.29
N ASP A 50 11.76 -18.14 3.18
CA ASP A 50 11.03 -19.40 3.34
C ASP A 50 9.77 -19.19 4.18
N LEU A 51 8.85 -20.17 4.13
CA LEU A 51 7.75 -20.20 5.08
C LEU A 51 8.30 -20.45 6.49
N PRO A 52 7.95 -19.62 7.48
CA PRO A 52 8.47 -19.74 8.84
C PRO A 52 7.75 -20.82 9.67
N PHE A 53 6.79 -21.54 9.08
CA PHE A 53 5.98 -22.57 9.71
C PHE A 53 6.09 -23.89 8.95
N PRO A 54 5.79 -25.05 9.59
CA PRO A 54 5.92 -26.37 9.00
C PRO A 54 5.07 -26.55 7.73
N ILE A 55 5.65 -27.27 6.75
CA ILE A 55 4.95 -27.69 5.54
C ILE A 55 4.80 -29.20 5.59
N LEU A 56 3.58 -29.69 5.33
CA LEU A 56 3.25 -31.10 5.22
C LEU A 56 2.82 -31.43 3.79
N LEU A 57 3.11 -32.66 3.36
CA LEU A 57 2.67 -33.16 2.06
C LEU A 57 1.51 -34.16 2.25
N ASP A 58 0.35 -33.87 1.69
CA ASP A 58 -0.81 -34.77 1.67
C ASP A 58 -0.92 -35.54 0.34
N GLY A 59 0.14 -36.30 0.01
CA GLY A 59 0.26 -37.02 -1.24
C GLY A 59 -0.81 -38.06 -1.52
N LYS A 60 -1.70 -38.37 -0.58
CA LYS A 60 -2.84 -39.29 -0.72
C LYS A 60 -4.18 -38.61 -0.50
N LYS A 61 -4.22 -37.29 -0.40
CA LYS A 61 -5.42 -36.49 -0.12
C LYS A 61 -6.21 -36.89 1.13
N LYS A 62 -5.56 -37.53 2.09
CA LYS A 62 -6.23 -37.98 3.32
C LYS A 62 -6.70 -36.82 4.18
N THR A 63 -5.83 -35.84 4.37
CA THR A 63 -6.14 -34.64 5.16
C THR A 63 -7.21 -33.81 4.48
N HIS A 64 -7.12 -33.64 3.17
CA HIS A 64 -8.15 -33.01 2.36
C HIS A 64 -9.53 -33.62 2.55
N THR A 65 -9.60 -34.95 2.38
CA THR A 65 -10.85 -35.69 2.50
C THR A 65 -11.41 -35.60 3.92
N LEU A 66 -10.53 -35.70 4.92
CA LEU A 66 -10.91 -35.63 6.34
C LEU A 66 -11.55 -34.28 6.70
N TYR A 67 -10.95 -33.18 6.21
CA TYR A 67 -11.45 -31.83 6.49
C TYR A 67 -12.44 -31.30 5.44
N GLY A 68 -12.82 -32.12 4.48
CA GLY A 68 -13.82 -31.72 3.46
C GLY A 68 -13.39 -30.60 2.53
N ILE A 69 -12.07 -30.42 2.33
CA ILE A 69 -11.52 -29.33 1.51
C ILE A 69 -11.94 -29.51 0.04
N ARG A 70 -12.60 -28.49 -0.52
CA ARG A 70 -13.14 -28.51 -1.89
C ARG A 70 -12.48 -27.52 -2.84
N SER A 71 -11.75 -26.54 -2.31
CA SER A 71 -11.11 -25.47 -3.08
C SER A 71 -9.78 -25.06 -2.47
N TRP A 72 -8.95 -24.35 -3.23
CA TRP A 72 -7.65 -23.84 -2.84
C TRP A 72 -7.55 -22.34 -3.07
N PRO A 73 -6.93 -21.61 -2.17
CA PRO A 73 -6.50 -22.02 -0.81
C PRO A 73 -7.70 -22.08 0.14
N THR A 74 -7.74 -23.05 1.06
CA THR A 74 -8.67 -23.08 2.19
C THR A 74 -7.88 -23.11 3.47
N ALA A 75 -8.20 -22.28 4.43
CA ALA A 75 -7.67 -22.31 5.79
C ALA A 75 -8.76 -22.81 6.75
N VAL A 76 -8.34 -23.61 7.71
CA VAL A 76 -9.22 -24.14 8.76
C VAL A 76 -8.63 -23.88 10.13
N LEU A 77 -9.48 -23.56 11.09
CA LEU A 77 -9.09 -23.43 12.49
C LEU A 77 -9.44 -24.69 13.25
N ILE A 78 -8.44 -25.24 13.96
CA ILE A 78 -8.57 -26.44 14.79
C ILE A 78 -8.33 -26.01 16.24
N ASP A 79 -9.21 -26.41 17.15
CA ASP A 79 -9.05 -26.15 18.59
C ASP A 79 -7.97 -27.05 19.22
N PRO A 80 -7.56 -26.78 20.48
CA PRO A 80 -6.60 -27.63 21.18
C PRO A 80 -7.05 -29.08 21.36
N GLU A 81 -8.34 -29.36 21.29
CA GLU A 81 -8.94 -30.70 21.36
C GLU A 81 -8.93 -31.44 20.02
N GLY A 82 -8.43 -30.78 18.96
CA GLY A 82 -8.31 -31.36 17.62
C GLY A 82 -9.61 -31.28 16.77
N LYS A 83 -10.57 -30.47 17.18
CA LYS A 83 -11.83 -30.30 16.47
C LYS A 83 -11.76 -29.13 15.51
N LEU A 84 -12.36 -29.30 14.34
CA LEU A 84 -12.57 -28.23 13.39
C LEU A 84 -13.56 -27.22 13.97
N VAL A 85 -13.11 -25.96 14.07
CA VAL A 85 -13.95 -24.87 14.58
C VAL A 85 -14.73 -24.21 13.44
N ASP A 86 -14.01 -23.78 12.37
CA ASP A 86 -14.61 -23.13 11.20
C ASP A 86 -13.60 -23.03 10.05
N GLU A 87 -14.05 -22.54 8.86
CA GLU A 87 -13.15 -21.98 7.85
C GLU A 87 -12.46 -20.75 8.45
N ALA A 88 -11.11 -20.73 8.44
CA ALA A 88 -10.36 -19.76 9.18
C ALA A 88 -9.97 -18.52 8.37
N HIS A 89 -10.17 -17.36 8.96
CA HIS A 89 -9.47 -16.13 8.61
C HIS A 89 -8.42 -15.79 9.67
N ILE A 90 -7.33 -15.11 9.27
CA ILE A 90 -6.28 -14.64 10.20
C ILE A 90 -6.88 -13.84 11.36
N SER A 91 -7.91 -13.03 11.10
CA SER A 91 -8.61 -12.25 12.13
C SER A 91 -9.16 -13.09 13.29
N MET A 92 -9.55 -14.33 13.06
CA MET A 92 -10.05 -15.22 14.11
C MET A 92 -8.94 -15.65 15.09
N LEU A 93 -7.70 -15.78 14.60
CA LEU A 93 -6.53 -16.01 15.46
C LEU A 93 -6.13 -14.72 16.18
N GLU A 94 -6.19 -13.57 15.51
CA GLU A 94 -5.88 -12.27 16.10
C GLU A 94 -6.77 -11.95 17.31
N GLU A 95 -8.06 -12.35 17.27
CA GLU A 95 -9.00 -12.18 18.39
C GLU A 95 -8.64 -13.04 19.61
N LYS A 96 -7.95 -14.15 19.42
CA LYS A 96 -7.57 -15.10 20.48
C LYS A 96 -6.17 -14.86 21.04
N LEU A 97 -5.35 -14.07 20.39
CA LEU A 97 -3.99 -13.75 20.79
C LEU A 97 -3.90 -12.35 21.42
N PRO A 98 -2.89 -12.09 22.26
CA PRO A 98 -2.65 -10.74 22.75
C PRO A 98 -2.52 -9.73 21.63
N ALA A 99 -3.12 -8.55 21.80
CA ALA A 99 -3.09 -7.51 20.80
C ALA A 99 -1.65 -7.07 20.48
N LEU A 100 -1.33 -6.94 19.19
CA LEU A 100 -0.05 -6.40 18.76
C LEU A 100 0.12 -4.94 19.21
N SER A 101 1.35 -4.55 19.53
CA SER A 101 1.67 -3.13 19.73
C SER A 101 1.39 -2.31 18.48
N ALA A 102 1.17 -1.00 18.65
CA ALA A 102 0.95 -0.08 17.52
C ALA A 102 2.13 -0.09 16.55
N GLU A 103 3.36 -0.22 17.05
CA GLU A 103 4.57 -0.34 16.23
C GLU A 103 4.51 -1.57 15.30
N LYS A 104 4.17 -2.75 15.83
CA LYS A 104 4.04 -3.96 15.04
C LYS A 104 2.89 -3.88 14.03
N LYS A 105 1.74 -3.34 14.44
CA LYS A 105 0.61 -3.10 13.54
C LYS A 105 0.99 -2.15 12.40
N TRP A 106 1.67 -1.05 12.72
CA TRP A 106 2.15 -0.11 11.70
C TRP A 106 3.17 -0.75 10.76
N ALA A 107 4.19 -1.42 11.31
CA ALA A 107 5.21 -2.14 10.52
C ALA A 107 4.57 -3.16 9.56
N ARG A 108 3.53 -3.87 10.00
CA ARG A 108 2.79 -4.85 9.22
C ARG A 108 1.99 -4.22 8.08
N HIS A 109 1.29 -3.13 8.35
CA HIS A 109 0.35 -2.54 7.39
C HIS A 109 0.99 -1.52 6.45
N ARG A 110 2.04 -0.81 6.88
CA ARG A 110 2.63 0.29 6.11
C ARG A 110 3.17 -0.12 4.75
N ASP A 111 3.74 -1.33 4.67
CA ASP A 111 4.41 -1.84 3.47
C ASP A 111 3.49 -2.75 2.62
N MET A 112 2.24 -2.92 3.03
CA MET A 112 1.25 -3.70 2.28
C MET A 112 0.56 -2.83 1.24
N GLU A 113 0.44 -3.37 0.02
CA GLU A 113 -0.35 -2.76 -1.04
C GLU A 113 -1.81 -2.63 -0.63
N LYS A 114 -2.41 -1.47 -0.91
CA LYS A 114 -3.84 -1.22 -0.72
C LYS A 114 -4.54 -1.10 -2.05
N ASN A 115 -5.27 -2.14 -2.39
CA ASN A 115 -6.03 -2.27 -3.64
C ASN A 115 -7.40 -1.57 -3.56
N VAL A 116 -7.42 -0.36 -3.01
CA VAL A 116 -8.63 0.45 -2.88
C VAL A 116 -8.41 1.79 -3.55
N PHE A 117 -9.43 2.26 -4.28
CA PHE A 117 -9.40 3.62 -4.80
C PHE A 117 -9.50 4.61 -3.64
N TRP A 118 -8.61 5.58 -3.62
CA TRP A 118 -8.57 6.64 -2.63
C TRP A 118 -8.32 7.99 -3.30
N SER A 119 -8.81 9.04 -2.67
CA SER A 119 -8.65 10.41 -3.11
C SER A 119 -8.44 11.31 -1.90
N PHE A 120 -7.30 11.96 -1.86
CA PHE A 120 -6.96 12.98 -0.87
C PHE A 120 -6.91 14.32 -1.60
N GLU A 121 -7.95 15.13 -1.43
CA GLU A 121 -8.11 16.41 -2.14
C GLU A 121 -8.00 17.59 -1.18
N PRO A 122 -7.36 18.71 -1.60
CA PRO A 122 -7.03 19.81 -0.69
C PRO A 122 -8.24 20.44 0.01
N LYS A 123 -9.40 20.46 -0.64
CA LYS A 123 -10.60 21.14 -0.10
C LYS A 123 -11.40 20.29 0.89
N GLU A 124 -11.14 18.99 0.93
CA GLU A 124 -12.00 18.06 1.66
C GLU A 124 -11.26 17.23 2.71
N TYR A 125 -9.94 17.24 2.70
CA TYR A 125 -9.15 16.32 3.49
C TYR A 125 -8.29 17.07 4.51
N THR A 126 -8.67 16.95 5.78
CA THR A 126 -7.93 17.48 6.93
C THR A 126 -7.02 16.41 7.53
N LEU A 127 -6.09 16.78 8.42
CA LEU A 127 -5.30 15.81 9.19
C LEU A 127 -6.19 14.89 10.03
N ASN A 128 -7.30 15.40 10.56
CA ASN A 128 -8.27 14.59 11.29
C ASN A 128 -8.88 13.50 10.40
N LYS A 129 -9.32 13.83 9.17
CA LYS A 129 -9.82 12.84 8.21
C LYS A 129 -8.73 11.85 7.77
N PHE A 130 -7.50 12.32 7.64
CA PHE A 130 -6.35 11.45 7.37
C PHE A 130 -6.17 10.44 8.50
N ALA A 131 -6.15 10.90 9.76
CA ALA A 131 -6.02 10.05 10.94
C ALA A 131 -7.14 9.00 11.00
N GLU A 132 -8.41 9.38 10.78
CA GLU A 132 -9.54 8.45 10.71
C GLU A 132 -9.38 7.39 9.62
N THR A 133 -8.89 7.80 8.44
CA THR A 133 -8.66 6.87 7.33
C THR A 133 -7.55 5.88 7.67
N MET A 134 -6.43 6.37 8.20
CA MET A 134 -5.32 5.53 8.63
C MET A 134 -5.70 4.58 9.76
N LYS A 135 -6.53 5.05 10.73
CA LYS A 135 -7.09 4.20 11.79
C LYS A 135 -7.87 3.01 11.22
N ARG A 136 -8.72 3.25 10.21
CA ARG A 136 -9.48 2.16 9.56
C ARG A 136 -8.58 1.12 8.89
N TRP A 137 -7.46 1.55 8.31
CA TRP A 137 -6.56 0.68 7.58
C TRP A 137 -5.54 -0.04 8.47
N THR A 138 -5.04 0.64 9.51
CA THR A 138 -4.02 0.08 10.42
C THR A 138 -4.62 -0.64 11.62
N LYS A 139 -5.92 -0.42 11.89
CA LYS A 139 -6.59 -0.88 13.12
C LYS A 139 -5.91 -0.36 14.40
N CYS A 140 -5.23 0.80 14.29
CA CYS A 140 -4.62 1.51 15.42
C CYS A 140 -5.35 2.83 15.64
N ASP A 141 -5.43 3.27 16.90
CA ASP A 141 -5.80 4.65 17.19
C ASP A 141 -4.69 5.58 16.70
N ILE A 142 -5.10 6.70 16.08
CA ILE A 142 -4.18 7.68 15.52
C ILE A 142 -4.39 9.01 16.25
N GLY A 143 -3.39 9.42 17.02
CA GLY A 143 -3.35 10.74 17.64
C GLY A 143 -2.68 11.77 16.72
N ILE A 144 -2.82 13.05 17.08
CA ILE A 144 -2.18 14.17 16.39
C ILE A 144 -1.36 14.95 17.41
N ASP A 145 -0.06 15.08 17.17
CA ASP A 145 0.85 15.93 17.92
C ASP A 145 0.65 17.40 17.51
N ALA A 146 -0.11 18.13 18.31
CA ALA A 146 -0.47 19.51 18.02
C ALA A 146 0.75 20.43 17.85
N GLU A 147 1.81 20.21 18.64
CA GLU A 147 3.03 21.00 18.58
C GLU A 147 3.81 20.73 17.29
N ALA A 148 3.95 19.45 16.91
CA ALA A 148 4.60 19.08 15.66
C ALA A 148 3.83 19.62 14.44
N VAL A 149 2.50 19.52 14.44
CA VAL A 149 1.63 20.01 13.37
C VAL A 149 1.75 21.54 13.26
N LYS A 150 1.67 22.27 14.36
CA LYS A 150 1.85 23.73 14.39
C LYS A 150 3.25 24.13 13.88
N ALA A 151 4.29 23.42 14.31
CA ALA A 151 5.65 23.67 13.86
C ALA A 151 5.85 23.41 12.35
N SER A 152 5.06 22.55 11.74
CA SER A 152 5.06 22.29 10.30
C SER A 152 4.29 23.35 9.48
N GLY A 153 3.65 24.31 10.13
CA GLY A 153 2.81 25.33 9.51
C GLY A 153 1.42 24.83 9.09
N LEU A 154 1.02 23.67 9.59
CA LEU A 154 -0.30 23.08 9.32
C LEU A 154 -1.26 23.24 10.51
N SER A 155 -2.53 22.97 10.24
CA SER A 155 -3.58 22.84 11.24
C SER A 155 -4.28 21.49 11.07
N ALA A 156 -4.74 20.91 12.18
CA ALA A 156 -5.43 19.61 12.12
C ALA A 156 -6.80 19.68 11.45
N ASP A 157 -7.45 20.84 11.51
CA ASP A 157 -8.80 21.08 11.03
C ASP A 157 -8.86 21.78 9.66
N GLU A 158 -7.73 22.35 9.21
CA GLU A 158 -7.66 22.96 7.89
C GLU A 158 -7.35 21.93 6.80
N PRO A 159 -7.77 22.20 5.55
CA PRO A 159 -7.47 21.33 4.42
C PRO A 159 -5.96 21.05 4.30
N LEU A 160 -5.60 19.77 4.29
CA LEU A 160 -4.23 19.33 4.10
C LEU A 160 -3.78 19.72 2.68
N PRO A 161 -2.74 20.53 2.52
CA PRO A 161 -2.23 20.86 1.20
C PRO A 161 -1.57 19.63 0.58
N GLY A 162 -2.02 19.28 -0.60
CA GLY A 162 -1.55 18.12 -1.35
C GLY A 162 -2.70 17.38 -2.01
N VAL A 163 -2.37 16.60 -3.00
CA VAL A 163 -3.31 15.73 -3.72
C VAL A 163 -2.66 14.40 -3.92
N LEU A 164 -3.41 13.35 -3.65
CA LEU A 164 -3.01 12.00 -3.97
C LEU A 164 -4.27 11.23 -4.38
N ILE A 165 -4.27 10.70 -5.59
CA ILE A 165 -5.42 10.01 -6.19
C ILE A 165 -4.93 8.74 -6.84
N GLY A 166 -5.68 7.65 -6.65
CA GLY A 166 -5.37 6.38 -7.29
C GLY A 166 -5.65 5.17 -6.44
N SER A 167 -5.03 4.07 -6.82
CA SER A 167 -5.13 2.77 -6.17
C SER A 167 -3.76 2.08 -6.10
N SER A 168 -3.71 0.97 -5.41
CA SER A 168 -2.56 0.04 -5.47
C SER A 168 -1.21 0.65 -5.05
N ILE A 169 -1.19 1.43 -3.97
CA ILE A 169 0.06 1.85 -3.32
C ILE A 169 0.07 1.49 -1.83
N THR A 170 1.24 1.49 -1.21
CA THR A 170 1.42 1.19 0.20
C THR A 170 1.01 2.37 1.10
N LEU A 171 0.66 2.08 2.36
CA LEU A 171 0.40 3.14 3.34
C LEU A 171 1.65 3.97 3.63
N ARG A 172 2.83 3.38 3.50
CA ARG A 172 4.11 4.10 3.59
C ARG A 172 4.18 5.21 2.54
N SER A 173 3.85 4.90 1.28
CA SER A 173 3.87 5.90 0.22
C SER A 173 2.82 6.99 0.40
N ILE A 174 1.66 6.65 0.95
CA ILE A 174 0.64 7.65 1.31
C ILE A 174 1.17 8.60 2.40
N ASP A 175 1.77 8.06 3.46
CA ASP A 175 2.40 8.83 4.53
C ASP A 175 3.52 9.75 3.98
N GLU A 176 4.40 9.21 3.12
CA GLU A 176 5.49 9.96 2.49
C GLU A 176 5.00 11.09 1.59
N LEU A 177 4.01 10.84 0.77
CA LEU A 177 3.54 11.81 -0.22
C LEU A 177 2.71 12.93 0.40
N LEU A 178 1.96 12.65 1.47
CA LEU A 178 1.07 13.63 2.10
C LEU A 178 1.68 14.32 3.31
N LEU A 179 2.33 13.59 4.21
CA LEU A 179 2.89 14.14 5.44
C LEU A 179 4.39 14.47 5.33
N GLY A 180 5.15 13.64 4.61
CA GLY A 180 6.59 13.78 4.43
C GLY A 180 7.06 15.17 4.01
N PRO A 181 6.42 15.82 2.99
CA PRO A 181 6.81 17.16 2.55
C PRO A 181 6.70 18.25 3.62
N HIS A 182 5.88 18.02 4.65
CA HIS A 182 5.70 18.91 5.80
C HIS A 182 6.59 18.53 6.99
N GLY A 183 7.45 17.53 6.85
CA GLY A 183 8.30 17.04 7.93
C GLY A 183 7.53 16.25 8.99
N LEU A 184 6.32 15.80 8.66
CA LEU A 184 5.46 14.96 9.50
C LEU A 184 5.47 13.52 9.03
N GLY A 185 5.01 12.61 9.89
CA GLY A 185 4.82 11.21 9.58
C GLY A 185 4.14 10.46 10.71
N LEU A 186 3.74 9.22 10.44
CA LEU A 186 3.18 8.31 11.43
C LEU A 186 4.31 7.60 12.20
N ALA A 187 4.24 7.68 13.53
CA ALA A 187 5.15 7.00 14.44
C ALA A 187 4.38 6.34 15.59
N PRO A 188 4.92 5.27 16.22
CA PRO A 188 4.35 4.72 17.44
C PRO A 188 4.33 5.77 18.56
N ALA A 189 3.21 5.89 19.25
CA ALA A 189 3.10 6.72 20.44
C ALA A 189 3.75 6.05 21.67
N SER A 190 4.07 6.84 22.68
CA SER A 190 4.72 6.33 23.90
C SER A 190 3.86 5.34 24.70
N ASP A 191 2.56 5.30 24.48
CA ASP A 191 1.65 4.33 25.09
C ASP A 191 1.79 2.90 24.53
N GLY A 192 2.51 2.74 23.40
CA GLY A 192 2.71 1.47 22.72
C GLY A 192 1.47 0.89 22.05
N THR A 193 0.30 1.56 22.14
CA THR A 193 -0.99 1.06 21.65
C THR A 193 -1.57 1.90 20.51
N SER A 194 -1.14 3.15 20.38
CA SER A 194 -1.57 4.09 19.35
C SER A 194 -0.42 4.52 18.44
N LEU A 195 -0.77 5.11 17.29
CA LEU A 195 0.15 5.85 16.43
C LEU A 195 -0.08 7.33 16.60
N LEU A 196 0.92 8.12 16.25
CA LEU A 196 0.89 9.58 16.36
C LEU A 196 1.36 10.20 15.06
N ILE A 197 0.60 11.15 14.52
CA ILE A 197 1.07 12.06 13.49
C ILE A 197 1.96 13.08 14.19
N THR A 198 3.26 12.99 14.00
CA THR A 198 4.25 13.79 14.70
C THR A 198 5.42 14.15 13.78
N LYS A 199 6.39 14.89 14.32
CA LYS A 199 7.61 15.22 13.59
C LYS A 199 8.33 13.95 13.13
N ARG A 200 8.65 13.90 11.85
CA ARG A 200 9.42 12.80 11.28
C ARG A 200 10.86 12.84 11.82
N ILE A 201 11.26 11.78 12.51
CA ILE A 201 12.58 11.70 13.16
C ILE A 201 13.64 11.16 12.19
N ASN A 202 13.23 10.26 11.27
CA ASN A 202 14.14 9.67 10.29
C ASN A 202 13.57 9.83 8.90
N ALA A 203 14.44 10.14 7.93
CA ALA A 203 14.10 9.91 6.54
C ALA A 203 13.75 8.43 6.39
N THR A 204 12.69 8.14 5.67
CA THR A 204 12.28 6.77 5.37
C THR A 204 13.46 6.00 4.83
N GLY A 205 13.63 4.79 5.35
CA GLY A 205 14.65 3.87 4.87
C GLY A 205 14.49 3.54 3.37
N SER A 206 15.34 2.71 2.83
CA SER A 206 15.23 2.24 1.45
C SER A 206 13.81 1.75 1.15
N LEU A 207 13.34 2.03 -0.08
CA LEU A 207 12.05 1.55 -0.57
C LEU A 207 11.88 0.06 -0.27
N SER A 208 10.70 -0.33 0.20
CA SER A 208 10.34 -1.73 0.39
C SER A 208 10.36 -2.47 -0.97
N TYR A 209 10.34 -3.79 -0.91
CA TYR A 209 10.28 -4.60 -2.13
C TYR A 209 9.07 -4.24 -3.00
N PHE A 210 7.88 -4.10 -2.40
CA PHE A 210 6.67 -3.73 -3.13
C PHE A 210 6.75 -2.33 -3.72
N GLN A 211 7.27 -1.36 -3.00
CA GLN A 211 7.45 -0.01 -3.52
C GLN A 211 8.38 0.03 -4.74
N LYS A 212 9.47 -0.75 -4.71
CA LYS A 212 10.38 -0.86 -5.87
C LYS A 212 9.67 -1.47 -7.06
N LEU A 213 8.95 -2.57 -6.85
CA LEU A 213 8.22 -3.28 -7.89
C LEU A 213 7.15 -2.37 -8.53
N HIS A 214 6.37 -1.67 -7.72
CA HIS A 214 5.34 -0.74 -8.20
C HIS A 214 5.94 0.46 -8.93
N ALA A 215 7.05 1.02 -8.44
CA ALA A 215 7.73 2.11 -9.12
C ALA A 215 8.31 1.69 -10.47
N GLU A 216 8.85 0.48 -10.60
CA GLU A 216 9.30 -0.09 -11.86
C GLU A 216 8.15 -0.31 -12.84
N GLU A 217 7.04 -0.87 -12.37
CA GLU A 217 5.83 -1.07 -13.17
C GLU A 217 5.25 0.26 -13.65
N LEU A 218 5.16 1.25 -12.76
CA LEU A 218 4.67 2.57 -13.09
C LEU A 218 5.56 3.25 -14.15
N ASN A 219 6.89 3.09 -14.06
CA ASN A 219 7.80 3.59 -15.09
C ASN A 219 7.58 2.92 -16.45
N ARG A 220 7.39 1.58 -16.49
CA ARG A 220 7.07 0.85 -17.73
C ARG A 220 5.78 1.34 -18.36
N ARG A 221 4.71 1.51 -17.57
CA ARG A 221 3.42 2.03 -18.04
C ARG A 221 3.53 3.46 -18.59
N LEU A 222 4.28 4.33 -17.92
CA LEU A 222 4.52 5.70 -18.39
C LEU A 222 5.27 5.76 -19.72
N ASP A 223 6.14 4.80 -19.98
CA ASP A 223 6.95 4.72 -21.22
C ASP A 223 6.25 3.92 -22.34
N GLY A 224 4.98 3.58 -22.16
CA GLY A 224 4.13 2.96 -23.19
C GLY A 224 4.26 1.43 -23.29
N MET A 225 4.89 0.78 -22.31
CA MET A 225 4.91 -0.67 -22.20
C MET A 225 3.64 -1.16 -21.50
N GLN A 226 2.52 -1.13 -22.22
CA GLN A 226 1.25 -1.67 -21.71
C GLN A 226 1.16 -3.15 -22.05
N ASP A 227 0.53 -3.94 -21.18
CA ASP A 227 0.17 -5.32 -21.50
C ASP A 227 -0.84 -5.35 -22.68
N GLU A 228 -0.72 -6.34 -23.56
CA GLU A 228 -1.43 -6.43 -24.86
C GLU A 228 -2.99 -6.35 -24.78
N GLY A 229 -3.57 -6.25 -23.58
CA GLY A 229 -5.02 -6.18 -23.35
C GLY A 229 -5.60 -4.78 -23.12
N ASP A 230 -4.80 -3.79 -22.81
CA ASP A 230 -5.29 -2.48 -22.36
C ASP A 230 -5.43 -1.48 -23.52
N LYS A 231 -6.65 -1.41 -24.07
CA LYS A 231 -7.00 -0.47 -25.15
C LYS A 231 -7.45 0.89 -24.58
N ALA A 232 -6.67 1.48 -23.70
CA ALA A 232 -6.95 2.81 -23.19
C ALA A 232 -7.02 3.82 -24.34
N LYS A 233 -8.03 4.71 -24.30
CA LYS A 233 -8.24 5.72 -25.35
C LYS A 233 -7.44 6.99 -25.04
N PRO A 234 -7.02 7.75 -26.05
CA PRO A 234 -6.47 9.07 -25.85
C PRO A 234 -7.46 9.99 -25.13
N LEU A 235 -6.97 10.75 -24.16
CA LEU A 235 -7.75 11.71 -23.38
C LEU A 235 -7.47 13.14 -23.87
N GLU A 236 -8.51 13.84 -24.30
CA GLU A 236 -8.43 15.24 -24.70
C GLU A 236 -8.80 16.15 -23.53
N LEU A 237 -7.89 17.05 -23.19
CA LEU A 237 -8.08 18.05 -22.14
C LEU A 237 -8.12 19.44 -22.78
N LYS A 238 -9.19 20.21 -22.53
CA LYS A 238 -9.35 21.57 -23.02
C LYS A 238 -9.68 22.50 -21.87
N ASP A 239 -8.81 23.46 -21.62
CA ASP A 239 -9.00 24.51 -20.62
C ASP A 239 -9.46 23.98 -19.25
N ARG A 240 -8.84 22.87 -18.79
CA ARG A 240 -9.15 22.23 -17.51
C ARG A 240 -8.26 22.77 -16.41
N ALA A 241 -8.80 22.94 -15.21
CA ALA A 241 -7.98 23.16 -14.04
C ALA A 241 -6.98 22.01 -13.87
N LEU A 242 -5.76 22.31 -13.50
CA LEU A 242 -4.68 21.32 -13.33
C LEU A 242 -5.11 20.17 -12.43
N LEU A 243 -5.72 20.49 -11.28
CA LEU A 243 -6.23 19.49 -10.35
C LEU A 243 -7.22 18.52 -11.03
N GLU A 244 -8.19 19.04 -11.78
CA GLU A 244 -9.17 18.22 -12.48
C GLU A 244 -8.54 17.41 -13.63
N ALA A 245 -7.58 17.99 -14.34
CA ALA A 245 -6.84 17.29 -15.39
C ALA A 245 -6.06 16.09 -14.84
N ILE A 246 -5.35 16.27 -13.72
CA ILE A 246 -4.59 15.20 -13.06
C ILE A 246 -5.50 14.12 -12.51
N LYS A 247 -6.65 14.46 -11.91
CA LYS A 247 -7.67 13.50 -11.48
C LYS A 247 -8.17 12.63 -12.64
N LEU A 248 -8.50 13.27 -13.77
CA LEU A 248 -8.97 12.54 -14.96
C LEU A 248 -7.90 11.57 -15.48
N VAL A 249 -6.65 12.02 -15.55
CA VAL A 249 -5.53 11.16 -15.97
C VAL A 249 -5.35 9.98 -15.03
N GLY A 250 -5.36 10.22 -13.71
CA GLY A 250 -5.24 9.15 -12.70
C GLY A 250 -6.33 8.10 -12.84
N ARG A 251 -7.58 8.52 -13.06
CA ARG A 251 -8.74 7.62 -13.22
C ARG A 251 -8.74 6.88 -14.55
N GLU A 252 -8.52 7.60 -15.66
CA GLU A 252 -8.60 7.02 -17.00
C GLU A 252 -7.53 5.97 -17.25
N TYR A 253 -6.35 6.17 -16.69
CA TYR A 253 -5.21 5.29 -16.90
C TYR A 253 -4.84 4.47 -15.65
N ASP A 254 -5.70 4.47 -14.63
CA ASP A 254 -5.46 3.79 -13.34
C ASP A 254 -4.03 4.05 -12.81
N LEU A 255 -3.64 5.32 -12.77
CA LEU A 255 -2.33 5.74 -12.28
C LEU A 255 -2.46 6.39 -10.90
N PRO A 256 -1.66 5.99 -9.93
CA PRO A 256 -1.48 6.78 -8.70
C PRO A 256 -0.77 8.09 -9.05
N VAL A 257 -1.45 9.20 -8.86
CA VAL A 257 -0.93 10.54 -9.18
C VAL A 257 -1.00 11.45 -7.97
N ALA A 258 0.02 12.29 -7.79
CA ALA A 258 0.07 13.27 -6.72
C ALA A 258 0.50 14.65 -7.25
N LEU A 259 0.03 15.70 -6.60
CA LEU A 259 0.62 17.05 -6.69
C LEU A 259 1.49 17.27 -5.45
N GLU A 260 2.70 17.79 -5.64
CA GLU A 260 3.65 17.98 -4.55
C GLU A 260 3.06 18.88 -3.44
N ALA A 261 2.82 18.30 -2.26
CA ALA A 261 2.10 18.93 -1.17
C ALA A 261 2.74 20.26 -0.71
N LYS A 262 4.07 20.29 -0.56
CA LYS A 262 4.80 21.50 -0.16
C LYS A 262 4.73 22.59 -1.22
N ALA A 263 4.79 22.25 -2.50
CA ALA A 263 4.69 23.21 -3.60
C ALA A 263 3.28 23.80 -3.70
N MET A 264 2.24 23.01 -3.44
CA MET A 264 0.86 23.49 -3.33
C MET A 264 0.69 24.42 -2.13
N HIS A 265 1.20 24.03 -0.96
CA HIS A 265 1.12 24.83 0.26
C HIS A 265 1.78 26.20 0.11
N THR A 266 2.91 26.26 -0.58
CA THR A 266 3.65 27.50 -0.82
C THR A 266 3.17 28.28 -2.05
N GLY A 267 2.13 27.84 -2.72
CA GLY A 267 1.59 28.47 -3.93
C GLY A 267 2.48 28.34 -5.17
N ARG A 268 3.50 27.48 -5.15
CA ARG A 268 4.34 27.21 -6.32
C ARG A 268 3.64 26.32 -7.36
N ILE A 269 2.65 25.53 -6.92
CA ILE A 269 1.73 24.81 -7.79
C ILE A 269 0.33 25.37 -7.57
N ASP A 270 -0.25 25.95 -8.62
CA ASP A 270 -1.64 26.42 -8.64
C ASP A 270 -2.53 25.30 -9.24
N GLY A 271 -3.34 24.68 -8.39
CA GLY A 271 -4.29 23.64 -8.82
C GLY A 271 -5.38 24.11 -9.77
N GLU A 272 -5.65 25.44 -9.82
CA GLU A 272 -6.63 26.07 -10.71
C GLU A 272 -6.02 26.53 -12.06
N ALA A 273 -4.69 26.46 -12.20
CA ALA A 273 -4.01 26.77 -13.45
C ALA A 273 -4.60 25.95 -14.62
N LYS A 274 -4.86 26.62 -15.75
CA LYS A 274 -5.51 25.97 -16.90
C LYS A 274 -4.49 25.23 -17.74
N VAL A 275 -4.82 23.98 -18.07
CA VAL A 275 -4.02 23.12 -18.94
C VAL A 275 -4.86 22.59 -20.11
N SER A 276 -4.21 22.46 -21.26
CA SER A 276 -4.82 21.89 -22.46
C SER A 276 -3.82 21.00 -23.19
N GLY A 277 -4.28 19.85 -23.63
CA GLY A 277 -3.44 18.91 -24.37
C GLY A 277 -4.10 17.56 -24.58
N ARG A 278 -3.43 16.72 -25.32
CA ARG A 278 -3.84 15.34 -25.57
C ARG A 278 -2.90 14.40 -24.83
N ILE A 279 -3.46 13.50 -24.07
CA ILE A 279 -2.73 12.40 -23.41
C ILE A 279 -2.86 11.15 -24.27
N ASP A 280 -1.73 10.66 -24.72
CA ASP A 280 -1.64 9.43 -25.50
C ASP A 280 -1.24 8.28 -24.56
N PRO A 281 -2.05 7.20 -24.44
CA PRO A 281 -1.74 6.06 -23.58
C PRO A 281 -0.43 5.36 -23.96
N GLY A 282 -0.04 5.36 -25.26
CA GLY A 282 1.22 4.82 -25.72
C GLY A 282 2.45 5.69 -25.43
N ALA A 283 2.26 6.90 -24.86
CA ALA A 283 3.34 7.84 -24.57
C ALA A 283 2.99 8.75 -23.38
N LEU A 284 2.52 8.15 -22.28
CA LEU A 284 1.99 8.87 -21.10
C LEU A 284 3.00 9.87 -20.53
N ARG A 285 4.24 9.46 -20.31
CA ARG A 285 5.30 10.33 -19.78
C ARG A 285 5.51 11.57 -20.66
N LYS A 286 5.61 11.38 -21.97
CA LYS A 286 5.81 12.47 -22.93
C LYS A 286 4.61 13.39 -22.97
N SER A 287 3.40 12.84 -23.01
CA SER A 287 2.14 13.58 -23.04
C SER A 287 1.94 14.40 -21.79
N LEU A 288 2.17 13.83 -20.62
CA LEU A 288 2.07 14.53 -19.34
C LEU A 288 3.10 15.67 -19.23
N LYS A 289 4.35 15.44 -19.61
CA LYS A 289 5.37 16.49 -19.61
C LYS A 289 4.95 17.65 -20.54
N LYS A 290 4.44 17.33 -21.73
CA LYS A 290 3.96 18.35 -22.69
C LYS A 290 2.75 19.13 -22.15
N LEU A 291 1.80 18.45 -21.47
CA LEU A 291 0.63 19.07 -20.85
C LEU A 291 1.04 20.09 -19.76
N LEU A 292 2.05 19.73 -18.95
CA LEU A 292 2.46 20.48 -17.77
C LEU A 292 3.49 21.57 -18.05
N GLU A 293 4.19 21.49 -19.17
CA GLU A 293 5.26 22.43 -19.55
C GLU A 293 4.82 23.91 -19.59
N PRO A 294 3.63 24.25 -20.15
CA PRO A 294 3.18 25.63 -20.21
C PRO A 294 2.96 26.29 -18.83
N VAL A 295 2.72 25.48 -17.80
CA VAL A 295 2.54 25.96 -16.42
C VAL A 295 3.78 25.76 -15.56
N GLY A 296 4.96 25.50 -16.17
CA GLY A 296 6.24 25.39 -15.48
C GLY A 296 6.40 24.13 -14.64
N LEU A 297 5.63 23.08 -14.91
CA LEU A 297 5.62 21.83 -14.17
C LEU A 297 6.18 20.66 -14.97
N THR A 298 6.51 19.60 -14.27
CA THR A 298 6.94 18.32 -14.85
C THR A 298 6.46 17.16 -13.96
N ILE A 299 6.81 15.93 -14.34
CA ILE A 299 6.52 14.74 -13.53
C ILE A 299 7.79 13.98 -13.17
N GLU A 300 7.75 13.33 -12.03
CA GLU A 300 8.69 12.29 -11.60
C GLU A 300 7.93 11.11 -11.00
N VAL A 301 8.57 9.94 -10.91
CA VAL A 301 8.04 8.80 -10.15
C VAL A 301 8.68 8.83 -8.77
N ARG A 302 7.86 8.95 -7.73
CA ARG A 302 8.29 9.00 -6.33
C ARG A 302 7.29 8.21 -5.49
N ASP A 303 7.78 7.37 -4.61
CA ASP A 303 6.95 6.65 -3.63
C ASP A 303 5.70 5.99 -4.24
N GLU A 304 5.87 5.25 -5.33
CA GLU A 304 4.82 4.51 -6.06
C GLU A 304 3.78 5.40 -6.76
N ALA A 305 4.03 6.70 -6.92
CA ALA A 305 3.13 7.60 -7.61
C ALA A 305 3.84 8.46 -8.68
N VAL A 306 3.07 8.91 -9.66
CA VAL A 306 3.46 9.98 -10.57
C VAL A 306 3.26 11.30 -9.88
N VAL A 307 4.33 11.96 -9.47
CA VAL A 307 4.28 13.22 -8.73
C VAL A 307 4.50 14.37 -9.70
N VAL A 308 3.55 15.31 -9.71
CA VAL A 308 3.70 16.58 -10.42
C VAL A 308 4.51 17.53 -9.55
N VAL A 309 5.61 18.01 -10.09
CA VAL A 309 6.59 18.87 -9.40
C VAL A 309 6.92 20.12 -10.22
N THR A 310 7.45 21.13 -9.58
CA THR A 310 8.00 22.32 -10.29
C THR A 310 9.27 21.91 -11.05
N LYS A 311 9.48 22.54 -12.23
CA LYS A 311 10.73 22.38 -12.99
C LYS A 311 11.94 22.98 -12.28
#